data_651263f2dcb9df8827408ac352bb0e37
#
_entry.id   651263f2dcb9df8827408ac352bb0e37
#
_cell.length_a   1.000
_cell.length_b   1.000
_cell.length_c   1.000
_cell.angle_alpha   90.00
_cell.angle_beta   90.00
_cell.angle_gamma   90.00
#
_symmetry.space_group_name_H-M   'P 1'
#
loop_
_entity.id
_entity.type
_entity.pdbx_description
1 polymer ?
#
loop_
_entity_poly.entity_id
_entity_poly.type
_entity_poly.pdbx_seq_one_letter_code
_entity_poly.pdbx_strand_id
1 'polypeptide(L)'
;MKWNWQLESWPNFTWDSDKLVAFEQSFTEGAGIIIGSSQHISQEGKQNLFIELMCTDAVDSSEIEGEHLNRDSVQSSIKKELGLFTEAPRASLAERGIAKMMVNLYQTISSPLTHQVLFEWHQFLIGNSHHLEHIGQYRKHEEAMQIVSGPDYDRKIHFEAPPSPRVPVEMDQFIDWFERSSLTGSAPLPTLTRAGIAHLWFESIHPFEDGNGRIGRAIAEKALSQGFSKPVMTVLAKILLKKRKEYYQQLGLASKTLDLTSWLIWFANIALEAQQSTYLYIDFIIKKSDILKEAEGKINPRQEKVLLRLFQAGPDGFVGGLSAKNYMSITGAPIATTTRDLNDLVKKNILKRTGELKATRYFLNLDKA
;
A
#
# COMPACT_ATOMS: atom_id res chain seq x y z
N MET A 1 21.90 -25.43 -4.44
CA MET A 1 21.58 -24.53 -3.32
C MET A 1 20.20 -24.95 -2.82
N LYS A 2 19.98 -25.08 -1.51
CA LYS A 2 18.65 -25.49 -0.98
C LYS A 2 17.82 -24.24 -0.68
N TRP A 3 16.51 -24.32 -0.90
CA TRP A 3 15.55 -23.32 -0.48
C TRP A 3 15.17 -23.53 0.99
N ASN A 4 14.64 -22.49 1.65
CA ASN A 4 14.26 -22.56 3.08
C ASN A 4 13.30 -23.71 3.38
N TRP A 5 12.31 -23.97 2.53
CA TRP A 5 11.35 -25.07 2.68
C TRP A 5 11.97 -26.47 2.52
N GLN A 6 13.21 -26.57 2.02
CA GLN A 6 13.97 -27.83 1.89
C GLN A 6 14.90 -28.10 3.08
N LEU A 7 14.96 -27.16 4.04
CA LEU A 7 15.77 -27.30 5.24
C LEU A 7 15.02 -28.16 6.27
N GLU A 8 15.77 -28.99 7.01
CA GLU A 8 15.19 -29.97 7.93
C GLU A 8 14.30 -29.35 9.01
N SER A 9 14.66 -28.16 9.49
CA SER A 9 13.93 -27.45 10.55
C SER A 9 12.80 -26.57 10.01
N TRP A 10 12.47 -26.62 8.72
CA TRP A 10 11.34 -25.86 8.17
C TRP A 10 10.00 -26.27 8.80
N PRO A 11 9.12 -25.36 9.17
CA PRO A 11 9.18 -23.89 9.07
C PRO A 11 9.61 -23.19 10.38
N ASN A 12 10.48 -23.79 11.18
CA ASN A 12 10.90 -23.23 12.45
C ASN A 12 11.90 -22.08 12.22
N PHE A 13 11.36 -20.90 11.97
CA PHE A 13 12.17 -19.70 11.79
C PHE A 13 12.79 -19.23 13.10
N THR A 14 13.99 -18.65 12.99
CA THR A 14 14.72 -18.03 14.08
C THR A 14 15.07 -16.57 13.74
N TRP A 15 15.24 -15.74 14.74
CA TRP A 15 15.70 -14.35 14.60
C TRP A 15 16.24 -13.82 15.92
N ASP A 16 17.06 -12.77 15.82
CA ASP A 16 17.56 -12.00 16.96
C ASP A 16 16.54 -10.94 17.33
N SER A 17 15.72 -11.22 18.37
CA SER A 17 14.64 -10.33 18.81
C SER A 17 15.18 -8.99 19.33
N ASP A 18 16.37 -8.95 19.93
CA ASP A 18 16.91 -7.71 20.54
C ASP A 18 17.17 -6.64 19.47
N LYS A 19 17.53 -7.07 18.25
CA LYS A 19 17.72 -6.16 17.12
C LYS A 19 16.42 -5.54 16.57
N LEU A 20 15.26 -6.07 16.96
CA LEU A 20 13.97 -5.61 16.49
C LEU A 20 13.25 -4.71 17.49
N VAL A 21 13.65 -4.69 18.77
CA VAL A 21 12.97 -3.97 19.84
C VAL A 21 12.74 -2.49 19.49
N ALA A 22 13.77 -1.79 19.01
CA ALA A 22 13.67 -0.37 18.68
C ALA A 22 12.71 -0.10 17.50
N PHE A 23 12.66 -1.01 16.52
CA PHE A 23 11.73 -0.91 15.39
C PHE A 23 10.29 -1.12 15.82
N GLU A 24 10.01 -2.12 16.66
CA GLU A 24 8.67 -2.41 17.19
C GLU A 24 8.15 -1.23 18.04
N GLN A 25 9.01 -0.64 18.88
CA GLN A 25 8.66 0.54 19.64
C GLN A 25 8.32 1.73 18.74
N SER A 26 9.18 2.05 17.77
CA SER A 26 8.98 3.14 16.83
C SER A 26 7.69 2.95 16.02
N PHE A 27 7.40 1.72 15.60
CA PHE A 27 6.18 1.41 14.85
C PHE A 27 4.92 1.59 15.70
N THR A 28 4.97 1.17 16.97
CA THR A 28 3.87 1.34 17.92
C THR A 28 3.61 2.82 18.23
N GLU A 29 4.65 3.61 18.45
CA GLU A 29 4.57 5.06 18.67
C GLU A 29 3.96 5.76 17.44
N GLY A 30 4.45 5.44 16.23
CA GLY A 30 3.95 6.00 14.99
C GLY A 30 2.46 5.66 14.75
N ALA A 31 2.03 4.45 15.07
CA ALA A 31 0.62 4.08 15.01
C ALA A 31 -0.25 4.87 15.98
N GLY A 32 0.24 5.11 17.20
CA GLY A 32 -0.42 5.97 18.17
C GLY A 32 -0.61 7.40 17.66
N ILE A 33 0.41 7.97 17.02
CA ILE A 33 0.35 9.29 16.38
C ILE A 33 -0.69 9.31 15.25
N ILE A 34 -0.70 8.31 14.37
CA ILE A 34 -1.68 8.18 13.28
C ILE A 34 -3.11 8.12 13.82
N ILE A 35 -3.36 7.28 14.82
CA ILE A 35 -4.68 7.13 15.44
C ILE A 35 -5.11 8.46 16.09
N GLY A 36 -4.22 9.12 16.82
CA GLY A 36 -4.48 10.40 17.48
C GLY A 36 -4.78 11.51 16.45
N SER A 37 -3.94 11.68 15.44
CA SER A 37 -4.09 12.70 14.40
C SER A 37 -5.39 12.49 13.59
N SER A 38 -5.76 11.24 13.34
CA SER A 38 -7.00 10.93 12.61
C SER A 38 -8.27 11.37 13.33
N GLN A 39 -8.23 11.62 14.65
CA GLN A 39 -9.39 12.10 15.40
C GLN A 39 -9.80 13.52 14.99
N HIS A 40 -8.86 14.33 14.51
CA HIS A 40 -9.10 15.71 14.05
C HIS A 40 -9.67 15.80 12.64
N ILE A 41 -9.80 14.67 11.93
CA ILE A 41 -10.38 14.61 10.59
C ILE A 41 -11.89 14.35 10.71
N SER A 42 -12.71 15.07 9.91
CA SER A 42 -14.15 14.81 9.81
C SER A 42 -14.45 13.38 9.34
N GLN A 43 -15.66 12.87 9.57
CA GLN A 43 -16.05 11.54 9.12
C GLN A 43 -15.91 11.36 7.60
N GLU A 44 -16.34 12.35 6.83
CA GLU A 44 -16.15 12.36 5.37
C GLU A 44 -14.66 12.37 5.00
N GLY A 45 -13.84 13.18 5.70
CA GLY A 45 -12.40 13.22 5.51
C GLY A 45 -11.72 11.88 5.81
N LYS A 46 -12.15 11.17 6.87
CA LYS A 46 -11.66 9.82 7.19
C LYS A 46 -12.01 8.81 6.09
N GLN A 47 -13.25 8.86 5.59
CA GLN A 47 -13.69 7.97 4.53
C GLN A 47 -12.89 8.21 3.24
N ASN A 48 -12.70 9.48 2.86
CA ASN A 48 -11.91 9.84 1.68
C ASN A 48 -10.43 9.43 1.85
N LEU A 49 -9.83 9.65 3.03
CA LEU A 49 -8.49 9.20 3.36
C LEU A 49 -8.36 7.68 3.21
N PHE A 50 -9.31 6.93 3.78
CA PHE A 50 -9.31 5.48 3.74
C PHE A 50 -9.40 4.94 2.30
N ILE A 51 -10.29 5.52 1.47
CA ILE A 51 -10.41 5.18 0.05
C ILE A 51 -9.11 5.46 -0.70
N GLU A 52 -8.47 6.59 -0.41
CA GLU A 52 -7.24 6.99 -1.07
C GLU A 52 -6.07 6.09 -0.72
N LEU A 53 -5.93 5.71 0.55
CA LEU A 53 -4.88 4.79 1.01
C LEU A 53 -5.09 3.38 0.42
N MET A 54 -6.33 2.86 0.42
CA MET A 54 -6.65 1.59 -0.24
C MET A 54 -6.35 1.63 -1.74
N CYS A 55 -6.68 2.73 -2.41
CA CYS A 55 -6.42 2.90 -3.83
C CYS A 55 -4.91 2.92 -4.11
N THR A 56 -4.13 3.61 -3.30
CA THR A 56 -2.67 3.65 -3.41
C THR A 56 -2.08 2.26 -3.26
N ASP A 57 -2.45 1.55 -2.21
CA ASP A 57 -1.92 0.20 -1.95
C ASP A 57 -2.31 -0.79 -3.06
N ALA A 58 -3.55 -0.73 -3.56
CA ALA A 58 -4.04 -1.54 -4.68
C ALA A 58 -3.24 -1.32 -5.97
N VAL A 59 -3.07 -0.07 -6.37
CA VAL A 59 -2.37 0.30 -7.61
C VAL A 59 -0.89 -0.06 -7.51
N ASP A 60 -0.23 0.35 -6.42
CA ASP A 60 1.20 0.12 -6.22
C ASP A 60 1.50 -1.38 -6.09
N SER A 61 0.63 -2.15 -5.42
CA SER A 61 0.76 -3.61 -5.31
C SER A 61 0.65 -4.31 -6.67
N SER A 62 -0.26 -3.85 -7.55
CA SER A 62 -0.37 -4.37 -8.91
C SER A 62 0.83 -3.97 -9.77
N GLU A 63 1.34 -2.75 -9.62
CA GLU A 63 2.50 -2.26 -10.38
C GLU A 63 3.80 -2.99 -10.00
N ILE A 64 3.95 -3.45 -8.76
CA ILE A 64 5.05 -4.35 -8.35
C ILE A 64 5.09 -5.60 -9.23
N GLU A 65 3.94 -6.17 -9.58
CA GLU A 65 3.82 -7.35 -10.45
C GLU A 65 3.86 -7.00 -11.96
N GLY A 66 3.99 -5.71 -12.29
CA GLY A 66 4.05 -5.23 -13.68
C GLY A 66 2.67 -4.97 -14.30
N GLU A 67 1.61 -4.98 -13.50
CA GLU A 67 0.25 -4.67 -13.94
C GLU A 67 -0.06 -3.19 -13.70
N HIS A 68 -0.19 -2.41 -14.77
CA HIS A 68 -0.48 -0.98 -14.69
C HIS A 68 -1.98 -0.72 -14.73
N LEU A 69 -2.55 -0.31 -13.61
CA LEU A 69 -3.97 -0.03 -13.46
C LEU A 69 -4.27 1.47 -13.51
N ASN A 70 -5.46 1.82 -14.01
CA ASN A 70 -5.92 3.21 -13.95
C ASN A 70 -6.40 3.54 -12.53
N ARG A 71 -5.73 4.50 -11.88
CA ARG A 71 -6.01 4.90 -10.51
C ARG A 71 -7.45 5.35 -10.30
N ASP A 72 -8.01 6.16 -11.22
CA ASP A 72 -9.38 6.68 -11.09
C ASP A 72 -10.41 5.56 -11.18
N SER A 73 -10.17 4.57 -12.03
CA SER A 73 -11.00 3.37 -12.17
C SER A 73 -10.96 2.48 -10.92
N VAL A 74 -9.77 2.29 -10.32
CA VAL A 74 -9.60 1.56 -9.05
C VAL A 74 -10.32 2.29 -7.93
N GLN A 75 -10.11 3.61 -7.78
CA GLN A 75 -10.76 4.41 -6.75
C GLN A 75 -12.29 4.39 -6.85
N SER A 76 -12.81 4.49 -8.08
CA SER A 76 -14.24 4.39 -8.34
C SER A 76 -14.79 3.02 -8.00
N SER A 77 -14.03 1.95 -8.28
CA SER A 77 -14.40 0.58 -7.93
C SER A 77 -14.42 0.37 -6.41
N ILE A 78 -13.44 0.91 -5.67
CA ILE A 78 -13.44 0.91 -4.20
C ILE A 78 -14.67 1.63 -3.64
N LYS A 79 -15.00 2.83 -4.16
CA LYS A 79 -16.20 3.57 -3.76
C LYS A 79 -17.46 2.74 -3.96
N LYS A 80 -17.58 2.07 -5.10
CA LYS A 80 -18.72 1.21 -5.41
C LYS A 80 -18.84 0.03 -4.46
N GLU A 81 -17.75 -0.67 -4.16
CA GLU A 81 -17.72 -1.77 -3.20
C GLU A 81 -18.10 -1.31 -1.76
N LEU A 82 -17.81 -0.05 -1.42
CA LEU A 82 -18.24 0.59 -0.16
C LEU A 82 -19.67 1.12 -0.19
N GLY A 83 -20.42 0.92 -1.28
CA GLY A 83 -21.80 1.40 -1.42
C GLY A 83 -21.91 2.91 -1.68
N LEU A 84 -20.85 3.58 -2.09
CA LEU A 84 -20.83 5.01 -2.37
C LEU A 84 -21.16 5.27 -3.85
N PHE A 85 -21.92 6.34 -4.11
CA PHE A 85 -22.22 6.77 -5.47
C PHE A 85 -20.94 7.29 -6.16
N THR A 86 -20.74 6.89 -7.41
CA THR A 86 -19.65 7.37 -8.27
C THR A 86 -20.09 7.33 -9.74
N GLU A 87 -19.84 8.41 -10.46
CA GLU A 87 -19.86 8.42 -11.93
C GLU A 87 -18.52 7.89 -12.40
N ALA A 88 -18.44 6.57 -12.62
CA ALA A 88 -17.17 5.93 -12.88
C ALA A 88 -16.94 5.63 -14.36
N PRO A 89 -15.72 5.79 -14.89
CA PRO A 89 -15.31 5.13 -16.12
C PRO A 89 -15.48 3.61 -15.99
N ARG A 90 -15.62 2.91 -17.11
CA ARG A 90 -15.68 1.44 -17.11
C ARG A 90 -14.36 0.89 -16.59
N ALA A 91 -14.36 0.37 -15.37
CA ALA A 91 -13.22 -0.31 -14.80
C ALA A 91 -13.02 -1.68 -15.45
N SER A 92 -11.76 -2.05 -15.70
CA SER A 92 -11.37 -3.39 -16.13
C SER A 92 -11.70 -4.45 -15.07
N LEU A 93 -11.63 -5.71 -15.42
CA LEU A 93 -11.83 -6.81 -14.45
C LEU A 93 -10.73 -6.80 -13.37
N ALA A 94 -9.48 -6.53 -13.74
CA ALA A 94 -8.36 -6.41 -12.82
C ALA A 94 -8.54 -5.26 -11.82
N GLU A 95 -8.94 -4.06 -12.29
CA GLU A 95 -9.20 -2.90 -11.43
C GLU A 95 -10.33 -3.16 -10.43
N ARG A 96 -11.40 -3.84 -10.86
CA ARG A 96 -12.50 -4.24 -9.96
C ARG A 96 -12.07 -5.33 -8.98
N GLY A 97 -11.26 -6.29 -9.46
CA GLY A 97 -10.80 -7.42 -8.65
C GLY A 97 -9.91 -6.96 -7.49
N ILE A 98 -8.89 -6.15 -7.78
CA ILE A 98 -8.01 -5.63 -6.73
C ILE A 98 -8.77 -4.70 -5.76
N ALA A 99 -9.68 -3.86 -6.27
CA ALA A 99 -10.52 -3.01 -5.42
C ALA A 99 -11.37 -3.83 -4.45
N LYS A 100 -11.98 -4.92 -4.94
CA LYS A 100 -12.79 -5.83 -4.13
C LYS A 100 -11.97 -6.55 -3.08
N MET A 101 -10.77 -7.03 -3.43
CA MET A 101 -9.84 -7.64 -2.49
C MET A 101 -9.44 -6.67 -1.38
N MET A 102 -9.09 -5.42 -1.72
CA MET A 102 -8.68 -4.42 -0.74
C MET A 102 -9.82 -4.04 0.22
N VAL A 103 -11.04 -3.85 -0.30
CA VAL A 103 -12.21 -3.57 0.55
C VAL A 103 -12.48 -4.74 1.47
N ASN A 104 -12.44 -5.98 0.97
CA ASN A 104 -12.63 -7.17 1.79
C ASN A 104 -11.56 -7.28 2.89
N LEU A 105 -10.28 -7.07 2.55
CA LEU A 105 -9.17 -7.06 3.51
C LEU A 105 -9.47 -6.15 4.70
N TYR A 106 -9.83 -4.89 4.44
CA TYR A 106 -10.01 -3.91 5.51
C TYR A 106 -11.32 -4.08 6.27
N GLN A 107 -12.39 -4.55 5.61
CA GLN A 107 -13.65 -4.89 6.30
C GLN A 107 -13.50 -6.11 7.21
N THR A 108 -12.56 -7.01 6.89
CA THR A 108 -12.33 -8.27 7.62
C THR A 108 -11.01 -8.28 8.38
N ILE A 109 -10.44 -7.12 8.70
CA ILE A 109 -9.14 -7.02 9.40
C ILE A 109 -9.13 -7.87 10.68
N SER A 110 -10.16 -7.75 11.51
CA SER A 110 -10.26 -8.45 12.80
C SER A 110 -10.74 -9.91 12.67
N SER A 111 -11.14 -10.34 11.47
CA SER A 111 -11.58 -11.70 11.25
C SER A 111 -10.39 -12.64 11.06
N PRO A 112 -10.50 -13.93 11.42
CA PRO A 112 -9.46 -14.91 11.17
C PRO A 112 -9.07 -15.01 9.70
N LEU A 113 -7.79 -15.30 9.44
CA LEU A 113 -7.33 -15.69 8.12
C LEU A 113 -7.69 -17.17 7.91
N THR A 114 -8.39 -17.46 6.80
CA THR A 114 -8.80 -18.84 6.47
C THR A 114 -8.47 -19.17 5.03
N HIS A 115 -8.45 -20.46 4.69
CA HIS A 115 -8.33 -20.90 3.29
C HIS A 115 -9.39 -20.22 2.41
N GLN A 116 -10.63 -20.13 2.89
CA GLN A 116 -11.74 -19.54 2.16
C GLN A 116 -11.48 -18.06 1.82
N VAL A 117 -10.96 -17.28 2.77
CA VAL A 117 -10.58 -15.86 2.54
C VAL A 117 -9.49 -15.76 1.46
N LEU A 118 -8.47 -16.64 1.51
CA LEU A 118 -7.40 -16.65 0.51
C LEU A 118 -7.92 -17.05 -0.88
N PHE A 119 -8.83 -18.00 -0.95
CA PHE A 119 -9.48 -18.42 -2.21
C PHE A 119 -10.35 -17.32 -2.80
N GLU A 120 -11.09 -16.58 -1.96
CA GLU A 120 -11.88 -15.43 -2.39
C GLU A 120 -10.99 -14.30 -2.89
N TRP A 121 -9.90 -13.97 -2.20
CA TRP A 121 -8.95 -12.96 -2.65
C TRP A 121 -8.32 -13.34 -3.99
N HIS A 122 -7.90 -14.60 -4.13
CA HIS A 122 -7.38 -15.11 -5.40
C HIS A 122 -8.43 -15.03 -6.52
N GLN A 123 -9.68 -15.41 -6.25
CA GLN A 123 -10.76 -15.31 -7.21
C GLN A 123 -11.06 -13.86 -7.61
N PHE A 124 -10.99 -12.91 -6.67
CA PHE A 124 -11.15 -11.49 -7.00
C PHE A 124 -10.06 -11.00 -7.94
N LEU A 125 -8.81 -11.34 -7.69
CA LEU A 125 -7.66 -10.91 -8.48
C LEU A 125 -7.64 -11.54 -9.87
N ILE A 126 -7.92 -12.83 -9.96
CA ILE A 126 -7.58 -13.68 -11.11
C ILE A 126 -8.83 -14.25 -11.81
N GLY A 127 -10.02 -14.10 -11.22
CA GLY A 127 -11.25 -14.81 -11.57
C GLY A 127 -11.70 -14.78 -13.03
N ASN A 128 -11.01 -14.03 -13.89
CA ASN A 128 -11.29 -13.93 -15.33
C ASN A 128 -10.06 -14.28 -16.20
N SER A 129 -9.03 -14.89 -15.60
CA SER A 129 -7.89 -15.38 -16.37
C SER A 129 -8.28 -16.68 -17.09
N HIS A 130 -8.12 -16.70 -18.41
CA HIS A 130 -8.36 -17.90 -19.23
C HIS A 130 -7.13 -18.81 -19.33
N HIS A 131 -6.01 -18.40 -18.70
CA HIS A 131 -4.72 -19.09 -18.81
C HIS A 131 -4.37 -19.92 -17.59
N LEU A 132 -5.16 -19.80 -16.49
CA LEU A 132 -4.93 -20.49 -15.24
C LEU A 132 -5.99 -21.58 -15.03
N GLU A 133 -5.55 -22.73 -14.52
CA GLU A 133 -6.42 -23.89 -14.31
C GLU A 133 -7.06 -23.89 -12.92
N HIS A 134 -6.36 -23.33 -11.91
CA HIS A 134 -6.75 -23.43 -10.51
C HIS A 134 -7.09 -22.06 -9.90
N ILE A 135 -8.26 -21.49 -10.29
CA ILE A 135 -8.74 -20.21 -9.76
C ILE A 135 -9.56 -20.45 -8.48
N GLY A 136 -9.29 -19.65 -7.42
CA GLY A 136 -9.98 -19.77 -6.13
C GLY A 136 -9.64 -21.07 -5.38
N GLN A 137 -8.50 -21.65 -5.66
CA GLN A 137 -7.96 -22.84 -5.00
C GLN A 137 -6.44 -22.86 -5.12
N TYR A 138 -5.76 -23.69 -4.32
CA TYR A 138 -4.33 -23.88 -4.44
C TYR A 138 -3.96 -24.61 -5.74
N ARG A 139 -2.75 -24.31 -6.25
CA ARG A 139 -2.18 -24.99 -7.43
C ARG A 139 -2.07 -26.49 -7.24
N LYS A 140 -2.25 -27.23 -8.34
CA LYS A 140 -2.21 -28.70 -8.37
C LYS A 140 -1.33 -29.29 -9.47
N HIS A 141 -0.72 -28.41 -10.30
CA HIS A 141 0.13 -28.85 -11.42
C HIS A 141 1.33 -29.66 -10.90
N GLU A 142 1.80 -30.60 -11.71
CA GLU A 142 2.91 -31.51 -11.37
C GLU A 142 4.27 -30.82 -11.53
N GLU A 143 4.37 -29.86 -12.46
CA GLU A 143 5.58 -29.10 -12.72
C GLU A 143 5.98 -28.26 -11.50
N ALA A 144 7.29 -28.09 -11.31
CA ALA A 144 7.80 -27.26 -10.24
C ALA A 144 7.37 -25.80 -10.44
N MET A 145 6.76 -25.21 -9.41
CA MET A 145 6.45 -23.78 -9.39
C MET A 145 7.74 -22.98 -9.19
N GLN A 146 8.16 -22.24 -10.21
CA GLN A 146 9.42 -21.51 -10.21
C GLN A 146 9.21 -20.03 -10.55
N ILE A 147 9.89 -19.16 -9.81
CA ILE A 147 10.04 -17.75 -10.18
C ILE A 147 11.30 -17.63 -11.03
N VAL A 148 11.12 -17.27 -12.28
CA VAL A 148 12.21 -17.25 -13.27
C VAL A 148 12.33 -15.89 -13.94
N SER A 149 13.52 -15.61 -14.48
CA SER A 149 13.78 -14.49 -15.40
C SER A 149 14.70 -14.91 -16.54
N GLY A 150 14.75 -14.13 -17.59
CA GLY A 150 15.55 -14.41 -18.77
C GLY A 150 14.75 -15.16 -19.84
N PRO A 151 15.34 -15.31 -21.05
CA PRO A 151 14.72 -16.04 -22.15
C PRO A 151 14.71 -17.55 -21.87
N ASP A 152 13.83 -18.29 -22.55
CA ASP A 152 13.60 -19.73 -22.32
C ASP A 152 14.87 -20.59 -22.43
N TYR A 153 15.83 -20.17 -23.24
CA TYR A 153 17.11 -20.86 -23.46
C TYR A 153 18.17 -20.53 -22.40
N ASP A 154 17.95 -19.50 -21.54
CA ASP A 154 18.87 -19.10 -20.46
C ASP A 154 18.04 -18.60 -19.27
N ARG A 155 17.18 -19.48 -18.74
CA ARG A 155 16.32 -19.19 -17.59
C ARG A 155 17.11 -19.18 -16.31
N LYS A 156 17.05 -18.05 -15.59
CA LYS A 156 17.57 -17.96 -14.23
C LYS A 156 16.45 -18.21 -13.24
N ILE A 157 16.57 -19.29 -12.45
CA ILE A 157 15.65 -19.63 -11.37
C ILE A 157 16.02 -18.76 -10.15
N HIS A 158 15.09 -17.93 -9.71
CA HIS A 158 15.23 -17.10 -8.53
C HIS A 158 14.67 -17.77 -7.27
N PHE A 159 13.66 -18.57 -7.44
CA PHE A 159 13.03 -19.35 -6.37
C PHE A 159 12.28 -20.55 -6.95
N GLU A 160 12.25 -21.65 -6.20
CA GLU A 160 11.42 -22.83 -6.47
C GLU A 160 10.60 -23.12 -5.21
N ALA A 161 9.28 -23.16 -5.38
CA ALA A 161 8.33 -23.41 -4.31
C ALA A 161 8.17 -24.89 -3.99
N PRO A 162 7.58 -25.27 -2.83
CA PRO A 162 7.27 -26.64 -2.50
C PRO A 162 6.39 -27.31 -3.58
N PRO A 163 6.51 -28.63 -3.81
CA PRO A 163 5.62 -29.35 -4.73
C PRO A 163 4.15 -29.17 -4.38
N SER A 164 3.28 -29.08 -5.39
CA SER A 164 1.85 -28.81 -5.21
C SER A 164 1.15 -29.73 -4.19
N PRO A 165 1.44 -31.04 -4.11
CA PRO A 165 0.82 -31.90 -3.09
C PRO A 165 1.13 -31.50 -1.64
N ARG A 166 2.21 -30.75 -1.38
CA ARG A 166 2.55 -30.24 -0.04
C ARG A 166 1.80 -28.97 0.34
N VAL A 167 1.33 -28.20 -0.64
CA VAL A 167 0.74 -26.87 -0.43
C VAL A 167 -0.40 -26.88 0.59
N PRO A 168 -1.37 -27.80 0.58
CA PRO A 168 -2.45 -27.79 1.58
C PRO A 168 -1.92 -27.88 3.02
N VAL A 169 -0.99 -28.79 3.29
CA VAL A 169 -0.42 -28.98 4.64
C VAL A 169 0.44 -27.79 5.06
N GLU A 170 1.22 -27.22 4.14
CA GLU A 170 2.01 -26.00 4.40
C GLU A 170 1.10 -24.82 4.75
N MET A 171 -0.04 -24.68 4.05
CA MET A 171 -1.01 -23.63 4.31
C MET A 171 -1.81 -23.85 5.59
N ASP A 172 -2.13 -25.09 5.96
CA ASP A 172 -2.71 -25.41 7.27
C ASP A 172 -1.80 -24.91 8.41
N GLN A 173 -0.50 -25.23 8.33
CA GLN A 173 0.49 -24.81 9.32
C GLN A 173 0.65 -23.29 9.36
N PHE A 174 0.69 -22.64 8.19
CA PHE A 174 0.80 -21.20 8.07
C PHE A 174 -0.40 -20.47 8.70
N ILE A 175 -1.63 -20.88 8.36
CA ILE A 175 -2.86 -20.27 8.87
C ILE A 175 -2.96 -20.45 10.39
N ASP A 176 -2.70 -21.66 10.89
CA ASP A 176 -2.70 -21.94 12.33
C ASP A 176 -1.67 -21.07 13.07
N TRP A 177 -0.44 -20.94 12.52
CA TRP A 177 0.56 -20.04 13.09
C TRP A 177 0.12 -18.57 13.02
N PHE A 178 -0.48 -18.13 11.91
CA PHE A 178 -0.93 -16.75 11.74
C PHE A 178 -1.97 -16.38 12.80
N GLU A 179 -2.89 -17.26 13.12
CA GLU A 179 -3.89 -17.03 14.17
C GLU A 179 -3.26 -17.07 15.58
N ARG A 180 -2.44 -18.07 15.88
CA ARG A 180 -1.79 -18.20 17.19
C ARG A 180 -0.82 -17.05 17.49
N SER A 181 -0.16 -16.50 16.48
CA SER A 181 0.80 -15.41 16.63
C SER A 181 0.16 -14.01 16.69
N SER A 182 -1.16 -13.92 16.54
CA SER A 182 -1.89 -12.65 16.66
C SER A 182 -1.80 -12.07 18.09
N LEU A 183 -2.09 -10.80 18.25
CA LEU A 183 -2.02 -10.10 19.54
C LEU A 183 -2.84 -10.78 20.64
N THR A 184 -3.95 -11.41 20.28
CA THR A 184 -4.86 -12.16 21.19
C THR A 184 -4.70 -13.66 21.07
N GLY A 185 -3.75 -14.15 20.31
CA GLY A 185 -3.48 -15.56 20.10
C GLY A 185 -2.73 -16.21 21.25
N SER A 186 -2.51 -17.51 21.16
CA SER A 186 -1.85 -18.32 22.23
C SER A 186 -0.33 -18.12 22.28
N ALA A 187 0.30 -17.60 21.24
CA ALA A 187 1.74 -17.36 21.14
C ALA A 187 2.01 -16.01 20.42
N PRO A 188 1.61 -14.88 21.01
CA PRO A 188 1.64 -13.59 20.33
C PRO A 188 3.08 -13.17 19.98
N LEU A 189 3.24 -12.60 18.79
CA LEU A 189 4.48 -11.99 18.32
C LEU A 189 4.34 -10.46 18.19
N PRO A 190 5.44 -9.72 18.31
CA PRO A 190 5.46 -8.30 17.99
C PRO A 190 5.01 -8.04 16.54
N THR A 191 4.40 -6.89 16.30
CA THR A 191 3.64 -6.60 15.08
C THR A 191 4.47 -6.69 13.80
N LEU A 192 5.65 -6.03 13.77
CA LEU A 192 6.53 -6.04 12.60
C LEU A 192 7.11 -7.43 12.36
N THR A 193 7.54 -8.10 13.43
CA THR A 193 8.08 -9.45 13.40
C THR A 193 7.05 -10.42 12.80
N ARG A 194 5.82 -10.39 13.31
CA ARG A 194 4.73 -11.22 12.80
C ARG A 194 4.43 -10.96 11.33
N ALA A 195 4.33 -9.69 10.95
CA ALA A 195 4.01 -9.31 9.57
C ALA A 195 5.13 -9.71 8.60
N GLY A 196 6.39 -9.50 8.97
CA GLY A 196 7.54 -9.88 8.16
C GLY A 196 7.67 -11.40 7.97
N ILE A 197 7.42 -12.18 9.02
CA ILE A 197 7.39 -13.66 8.94
C ILE A 197 6.22 -14.11 8.07
N ALA A 198 5.01 -13.56 8.29
CA ALA A 198 3.83 -13.93 7.53
C ALA A 198 4.02 -13.70 6.03
N HIS A 199 4.58 -12.55 5.65
CA HIS A 199 4.86 -12.23 4.27
C HIS A 199 5.84 -13.22 3.63
N LEU A 200 7.01 -13.42 4.26
CA LEU A 200 8.04 -14.31 3.73
C LEU A 200 7.58 -15.77 3.68
N TRP A 201 6.88 -16.24 4.69
CA TRP A 201 6.41 -17.62 4.75
C TRP A 201 5.39 -17.90 3.65
N PHE A 202 4.40 -17.02 3.47
CA PHE A 202 3.44 -17.14 2.38
C PHE A 202 4.12 -17.12 1.00
N GLU A 203 5.06 -16.19 0.78
CA GLU A 203 5.85 -16.13 -0.46
C GLU A 203 6.69 -17.40 -0.66
N SER A 204 7.18 -18.03 0.42
CA SER A 204 7.95 -19.28 0.34
C SER A 204 7.08 -20.49 0.03
N ILE A 205 5.82 -20.54 0.45
CA ILE A 205 4.87 -21.60 0.07
C ILE A 205 4.42 -21.39 -1.39
N HIS A 206 4.16 -20.15 -1.77
CA HIS A 206 3.72 -19.76 -3.11
C HIS A 206 2.53 -20.58 -3.60
N PRO A 207 1.38 -20.53 -2.89
CA PRO A 207 0.34 -21.55 -2.98
C PRO A 207 -0.53 -21.47 -4.24
N PHE A 208 -0.50 -20.36 -4.99
CA PHE A 208 -1.32 -20.14 -6.18
C PHE A 208 -0.48 -20.16 -7.45
N GLU A 209 -1.13 -20.33 -8.61
CA GLU A 209 -0.47 -20.25 -9.92
C GLU A 209 -0.03 -18.82 -10.26
N ASP A 210 -0.81 -17.81 -9.82
CA ASP A 210 -0.51 -16.37 -9.95
C ASP A 210 -1.13 -15.61 -8.76
N GLY A 211 -0.79 -14.32 -8.59
CA GLY A 211 -1.36 -13.45 -7.56
C GLY A 211 -0.75 -13.59 -6.17
N ASN A 212 0.24 -14.48 -5.97
CA ASN A 212 0.86 -14.69 -4.67
C ASN A 212 1.43 -13.40 -4.08
N GLY A 213 2.16 -12.60 -4.86
CA GLY A 213 2.74 -11.35 -4.38
C GLY A 213 1.69 -10.35 -3.85
N ARG A 214 0.58 -10.17 -4.58
CA ARG A 214 -0.52 -9.28 -4.16
C ARG A 214 -1.19 -9.79 -2.88
N ILE A 215 -1.45 -11.09 -2.77
CA ILE A 215 -2.04 -11.72 -1.59
C ILE A 215 -1.04 -11.69 -0.42
N GLY A 216 0.24 -11.98 -0.64
CA GLY A 216 1.29 -11.94 0.40
C GLY A 216 1.43 -10.55 1.02
N ARG A 217 1.37 -9.48 0.21
CA ARG A 217 1.36 -8.10 0.72
C ARG A 217 0.07 -7.77 1.47
N ALA A 218 -1.09 -8.26 1.03
CA ALA A 218 -2.35 -8.12 1.75
C ALA A 218 -2.33 -8.83 3.11
N ILE A 219 -1.71 -10.02 3.21
CA ILE A 219 -1.50 -10.74 4.47
C ILE A 219 -0.58 -9.93 5.40
N ALA A 220 0.51 -9.36 4.88
CA ALA A 220 1.40 -8.51 5.67
C ALA A 220 0.66 -7.28 6.21
N GLU A 221 -0.12 -6.58 5.38
CA GLU A 221 -0.95 -5.44 5.79
C GLU A 221 -2.00 -5.83 6.83
N LYS A 222 -2.65 -7.00 6.68
CA LYS A 222 -3.55 -7.56 7.70
C LYS A 222 -2.84 -7.77 9.03
N ALA A 223 -1.64 -8.34 9.02
CA ALA A 223 -0.86 -8.59 10.22
C ALA A 223 -0.44 -7.30 10.92
N LEU A 224 0.03 -6.27 10.17
CA LEU A 224 0.36 -4.95 10.68
C LEU A 224 -0.85 -4.27 11.31
N SER A 225 -1.99 -4.28 10.61
CA SER A 225 -3.23 -3.66 11.09
C SER A 225 -3.81 -4.33 12.33
N GLN A 226 -3.67 -5.66 12.46
CA GLN A 226 -4.12 -6.43 13.65
C GLN A 226 -3.28 -6.15 14.90
N GLY A 227 -2.10 -5.58 14.75
CA GLY A 227 -1.22 -5.21 15.87
C GLY A 227 -1.77 -4.07 16.75
N PHE A 228 -2.90 -3.47 16.38
CA PHE A 228 -3.47 -2.33 17.10
C PHE A 228 -4.96 -2.53 17.38
N SER A 229 -5.46 -1.85 18.41
CA SER A 229 -6.89 -1.84 18.80
C SER A 229 -7.81 -1.22 17.72
N LYS A 230 -7.24 -0.41 16.83
CA LYS A 230 -7.91 0.17 15.66
C LYS A 230 -7.06 -0.10 14.43
N PRO A 231 -7.66 -0.48 13.30
CA PRO A 231 -6.91 -0.69 12.06
C PRO A 231 -6.13 0.55 11.67
N VAL A 232 -4.84 0.38 11.44
CA VAL A 232 -3.93 1.41 10.92
C VAL A 232 -3.44 0.94 9.58
N MET A 233 -3.74 1.70 8.52
CA MET A 233 -3.24 1.40 7.18
C MET A 233 -1.79 1.83 7.08
N THR A 234 -0.92 0.90 6.74
CA THR A 234 0.52 1.17 6.56
C THR A 234 0.84 1.54 5.12
N VAL A 235 0.06 1.05 4.15
CA VAL A 235 0.28 1.24 2.70
C VAL A 235 1.67 0.75 2.27
N LEU A 236 1.94 -0.50 2.62
CA LEU A 236 3.25 -1.13 2.46
C LEU A 236 3.72 -1.15 1.00
N ALA A 237 2.79 -1.38 0.06
CA ALA A 237 3.10 -1.51 -1.37
C ALA A 237 3.75 -0.26 -1.95
N LYS A 238 3.44 0.95 -1.47
CA LYS A 238 4.04 2.21 -1.93
C LYS A 238 5.57 2.20 -1.79
N ILE A 239 6.08 1.75 -0.65
CA ILE A 239 7.52 1.73 -0.39
C ILE A 239 8.19 0.52 -1.04
N LEU A 240 7.50 -0.62 -1.08
CA LEU A 240 7.97 -1.81 -1.79
C LEU A 240 8.14 -1.55 -3.29
N LEU A 241 7.20 -0.83 -3.93
CA LEU A 241 7.31 -0.43 -5.33
C LEU A 241 8.52 0.48 -5.56
N LYS A 242 8.70 1.49 -4.72
CA LYS A 242 9.85 2.40 -4.78
C LYS A 242 11.19 1.66 -4.66
N LYS A 243 11.21 0.58 -3.87
CA LYS A 243 12.40 -0.26 -3.63
C LYS A 243 12.29 -1.65 -4.28
N ARG A 244 11.54 -1.78 -5.37
CA ARG A 244 11.17 -3.06 -5.99
C ARG A 244 12.36 -4.00 -6.22
N LYS A 245 13.47 -3.48 -6.74
CA LYS A 245 14.68 -4.29 -6.98
C LYS A 245 15.27 -4.86 -5.69
N GLU A 246 15.34 -4.03 -4.66
CA GLU A 246 15.85 -4.42 -3.34
C GLU A 246 14.90 -5.43 -2.69
N TYR A 247 13.58 -5.22 -2.80
CA TYR A 247 12.57 -6.13 -2.29
C TYR A 247 12.74 -7.57 -2.81
N TYR A 248 12.84 -7.75 -4.12
CA TYR A 248 13.06 -9.08 -4.68
C TYR A 248 14.44 -9.66 -4.32
N GLN A 249 15.46 -8.81 -4.16
CA GLN A 249 16.77 -9.26 -3.67
C GLN A 249 16.68 -9.79 -2.23
N GLN A 250 15.97 -9.10 -1.34
CA GLN A 250 15.81 -9.51 0.06
C GLN A 250 14.96 -10.78 0.19
N LEU A 251 13.87 -10.91 -0.58
CA LEU A 251 13.12 -12.16 -0.67
C LEU A 251 14.01 -13.32 -1.12
N GLY A 252 14.81 -13.12 -2.17
CA GLY A 252 15.72 -14.14 -2.69
C GLY A 252 16.85 -14.53 -1.73
N LEU A 253 17.26 -13.66 -0.82
CA LEU A 253 18.21 -14.00 0.26
C LEU A 253 17.50 -14.77 1.39
N ALA A 254 16.36 -14.27 1.84
CA ALA A 254 15.60 -14.85 2.93
C ALA A 254 15.02 -16.24 2.58
N SER A 255 14.74 -16.51 1.31
CA SER A 255 14.27 -17.83 0.84
C SER A 255 15.30 -18.95 0.94
N LYS A 256 16.52 -18.68 1.43
CA LYS A 256 17.64 -19.65 1.55
C LYS A 256 18.02 -19.97 2.97
N THR A 257 17.39 -19.38 3.96
CA THR A 257 17.73 -19.52 5.38
C THR A 257 16.46 -19.59 6.23
N LEU A 258 16.61 -20.10 7.46
CA LEU A 258 15.59 -20.02 8.52
C LEU A 258 15.92 -18.93 9.55
N ASP A 259 17.13 -18.35 9.53
CA ASP A 259 17.44 -17.14 10.28
C ASP A 259 16.92 -15.92 9.51
N LEU A 260 15.87 -15.32 10.04
CA LEU A 260 15.18 -14.19 9.41
C LEU A 260 15.63 -12.82 9.92
N THR A 261 16.66 -12.74 10.75
CA THR A 261 17.10 -11.48 11.38
C THR A 261 17.28 -10.36 10.36
N SER A 262 18.04 -10.60 9.29
CA SER A 262 18.33 -9.60 8.25
C SER A 262 17.07 -9.20 7.47
N TRP A 263 16.21 -10.17 7.14
CA TRP A 263 14.93 -9.92 6.48
C TRP A 263 14.01 -9.06 7.33
N LEU A 264 13.85 -9.40 8.61
CA LEU A 264 12.96 -8.69 9.54
C LEU A 264 13.43 -7.27 9.80
N ILE A 265 14.74 -7.02 9.92
CA ILE A 265 15.29 -5.66 10.02
C ILE A 265 14.97 -4.85 8.75
N TRP A 266 15.16 -5.43 7.58
CA TRP A 266 14.84 -4.77 6.32
C TRP A 266 13.34 -4.49 6.21
N PHE A 267 12.49 -5.48 6.48
CA PHE A 267 11.04 -5.35 6.43
C PHE A 267 10.53 -4.29 7.43
N ALA A 268 11.08 -4.25 8.64
CA ALA A 268 10.75 -3.24 9.65
C ALA A 268 11.06 -1.82 9.15
N ASN A 269 12.20 -1.59 8.50
CA ASN A 269 12.51 -0.30 7.89
C ASN A 269 11.50 0.09 6.81
N ILE A 270 11.09 -0.87 5.96
CA ILE A 270 10.05 -0.63 4.94
C ILE A 270 8.73 -0.24 5.58
N ALA A 271 8.30 -0.96 6.62
CA ALA A 271 7.05 -0.69 7.32
C ALA A 271 7.05 0.67 8.02
N LEU A 272 8.16 1.07 8.64
CA LEU A 272 8.31 2.40 9.25
C LEU A 272 8.28 3.52 8.19
N GLU A 273 8.96 3.36 7.05
CA GLU A 273 8.91 4.33 5.95
C GLU A 273 7.48 4.44 5.38
N ALA A 274 6.77 3.33 5.25
CA ALA A 274 5.38 3.29 4.81
C ALA A 274 4.44 3.97 5.80
N GLN A 275 4.60 3.69 7.10
CA GLN A 275 3.85 4.35 8.18
C GLN A 275 4.08 5.86 8.18
N GLN A 276 5.33 6.30 8.01
CA GLN A 276 5.65 7.73 7.90
C GLN A 276 4.97 8.37 6.68
N SER A 277 4.91 7.67 5.55
CA SER A 277 4.19 8.14 4.36
C SER A 277 2.69 8.31 4.63
N THR A 278 2.09 7.38 5.37
CA THR A 278 0.68 7.46 5.79
C THR A 278 0.46 8.66 6.73
N TYR A 279 1.36 8.88 7.70
CA TYR A 279 1.29 10.05 8.58
C TYR A 279 1.34 11.37 7.79
N LEU A 280 2.27 11.51 6.86
CA LEU A 280 2.37 12.71 6.01
C LEU A 280 1.10 12.95 5.18
N TYR A 281 0.43 11.87 4.76
CA TYR A 281 -0.83 11.99 4.05
C TYR A 281 -1.96 12.48 4.97
N ILE A 282 -2.04 11.98 6.19
CA ILE A 282 -3.00 12.44 7.22
C ILE A 282 -2.77 13.92 7.56
N ASP A 283 -1.55 14.30 7.81
CA ASP A 283 -1.14 15.68 8.08
C ASP A 283 -1.56 16.62 6.91
N PHE A 284 -1.33 16.17 5.68
CA PHE A 284 -1.77 16.88 4.48
C PHE A 284 -3.29 17.07 4.44
N ILE A 285 -4.10 16.06 4.78
CA ILE A 285 -5.57 16.16 4.80
C ILE A 285 -6.04 17.16 5.87
N ILE A 286 -5.41 17.16 7.05
CA ILE A 286 -5.73 18.12 8.12
C ILE A 286 -5.42 19.54 7.63
N LYS A 287 -4.21 19.79 7.13
CA LYS A 287 -3.77 21.10 6.60
C LYS A 287 -4.62 21.58 5.43
N LYS A 288 -5.02 20.66 4.54
CA LYS A 288 -5.98 20.94 3.46
C LYS A 288 -7.30 21.50 4.01
N SER A 289 -7.86 20.83 5.03
CA SER A 289 -9.11 21.27 5.65
C SER A 289 -8.99 22.68 6.26
N ASP A 290 -7.90 22.94 6.95
CA ASP A 290 -7.66 24.24 7.58
C ASP A 290 -7.45 25.37 6.54
N ILE A 291 -6.69 25.12 5.48
CA ILE A 291 -6.52 26.06 4.38
C ILE A 291 -7.86 26.35 3.70
N LEU A 292 -8.70 25.33 3.45
CA LEU A 292 -10.00 25.53 2.82
C LEU A 292 -10.95 26.36 3.70
N LYS A 293 -10.99 26.09 5.02
CA LYS A 293 -11.77 26.90 5.98
C LYS A 293 -11.29 28.36 6.02
N GLU A 294 -9.98 28.59 6.04
CA GLU A 294 -9.43 29.94 6.02
C GLU A 294 -9.70 30.68 4.69
N ALA A 295 -9.74 29.97 3.58
CA ALA A 295 -9.98 30.51 2.24
C ALA A 295 -11.45 30.82 1.98
N GLU A 296 -12.37 30.21 2.73
CA GLU A 296 -13.83 30.36 2.54
C GLU A 296 -14.25 31.83 2.58
N GLY A 297 -14.99 32.26 1.56
CA GLY A 297 -15.43 33.65 1.38
C GLY A 297 -14.32 34.69 1.08
N LYS A 298 -13.04 34.28 1.07
CA LYS A 298 -11.89 35.19 0.85
C LYS A 298 -11.21 35.03 -0.51
N ILE A 299 -11.51 33.96 -1.24
CA ILE A 299 -10.94 33.69 -2.56
C ILE A 299 -12.02 33.70 -3.63
N ASN A 300 -11.62 34.02 -4.87
CA ASN A 300 -12.54 34.00 -6.00
C ASN A 300 -12.62 32.58 -6.63
N PRO A 301 -13.65 32.30 -7.49
CA PRO A 301 -13.86 30.97 -8.07
C PRO A 301 -12.67 30.41 -8.87
N ARG A 302 -11.85 31.27 -9.49
CA ARG A 302 -10.65 30.84 -10.22
C ARG A 302 -9.55 30.40 -9.26
N GLN A 303 -9.35 31.13 -8.18
CA GLN A 303 -8.41 30.79 -7.11
C GLN A 303 -8.80 29.48 -6.44
N GLU A 304 -10.09 29.30 -6.14
CA GLU A 304 -10.64 28.07 -5.58
C GLU A 304 -10.38 26.87 -6.51
N LYS A 305 -10.69 27.00 -7.80
CA LYS A 305 -10.45 25.94 -8.80
C LYS A 305 -8.98 25.51 -8.83
N VAL A 306 -8.05 26.45 -8.77
CA VAL A 306 -6.61 26.13 -8.75
C VAL A 306 -6.20 25.49 -7.42
N LEU A 307 -6.71 25.98 -6.30
CA LEU A 307 -6.44 25.43 -4.98
C LEU A 307 -6.90 23.96 -4.88
N LEU A 308 -8.12 23.65 -5.34
CA LEU A 308 -8.63 22.29 -5.41
C LEU A 308 -7.76 21.41 -6.32
N ARG A 309 -7.28 21.94 -7.45
CA ARG A 309 -6.39 21.21 -8.36
C ARG A 309 -5.02 20.92 -7.74
N LEU A 310 -4.49 21.85 -6.92
CA LEU A 310 -3.26 21.64 -6.16
C LEU A 310 -3.43 20.54 -5.09
N PHE A 311 -4.57 20.55 -4.40
CA PHE A 311 -4.88 19.49 -3.41
C PHE A 311 -5.07 18.11 -4.02
N GLN A 312 -5.52 18.03 -5.28
CA GLN A 312 -5.61 16.75 -6.01
C GLN A 312 -4.24 16.12 -6.30
N ALA A 313 -3.16 16.91 -6.29
CA ALA A 313 -1.81 16.38 -6.47
C ALA A 313 -1.26 15.66 -5.22
N GLY A 314 -1.98 15.71 -4.09
CA GLY A 314 -1.60 15.03 -2.86
C GLY A 314 -0.44 15.69 -2.09
N PRO A 315 0.10 14.98 -1.06
CA PRO A 315 1.17 15.52 -0.20
C PRO A 315 2.48 15.79 -0.94
N ASP A 316 2.77 15.03 -2.00
CA ASP A 316 3.98 15.22 -2.83
C ASP A 316 3.91 16.51 -3.68
N GLY A 317 2.71 17.11 -3.74
CA GLY A 317 2.48 18.39 -4.40
C GLY A 317 2.48 18.32 -5.92
N PHE A 318 2.33 19.49 -6.53
CA PHE A 318 2.33 19.64 -7.99
C PHE A 318 3.79 19.57 -8.48
N VAL A 319 4.13 18.57 -9.29
CA VAL A 319 5.51 18.34 -9.77
C VAL A 319 6.08 19.61 -10.42
N GLY A 320 7.19 20.10 -9.87
CA GLY A 320 7.83 21.36 -10.29
C GLY A 320 7.10 22.62 -9.87
N GLY A 321 6.04 22.54 -9.05
CA GLY A 321 5.25 23.67 -8.57
C GLY A 321 4.29 24.26 -9.63
N LEU A 322 3.30 25.02 -9.17
CA LEU A 322 2.36 25.71 -10.03
C LEU A 322 3.04 26.91 -10.70
N SER A 323 3.04 26.97 -12.03
CA SER A 323 3.47 28.13 -12.80
C SER A 323 2.27 29.01 -13.18
N ALA A 324 2.54 30.28 -13.58
CA ALA A 324 1.50 31.15 -14.16
C ALA A 324 0.85 30.52 -15.41
N LYS A 325 1.64 29.80 -16.23
CA LYS A 325 1.12 29.04 -17.39
C LYS A 325 0.12 27.97 -16.99
N ASN A 326 0.43 27.18 -15.94
CA ASN A 326 -0.50 26.19 -15.40
C ASN A 326 -1.78 26.84 -14.86
N TYR A 327 -1.66 27.96 -14.13
CA TYR A 327 -2.81 28.71 -13.63
C TYR A 327 -3.73 29.16 -14.79
N MET A 328 -3.16 29.76 -15.85
CA MET A 328 -3.93 30.13 -17.04
C MET A 328 -4.62 28.94 -17.71
N SER A 329 -3.92 27.82 -17.84
CA SER A 329 -4.49 26.58 -18.41
C SER A 329 -5.67 26.04 -17.59
N ILE A 330 -5.59 26.08 -16.25
CA ILE A 330 -6.65 25.61 -15.35
C ILE A 330 -7.87 26.53 -15.36
N THR A 331 -7.63 27.86 -15.44
CA THR A 331 -8.68 28.87 -15.19
C THR A 331 -9.18 29.58 -16.44
N GLY A 332 -8.43 29.56 -17.54
CA GLY A 332 -8.69 30.38 -18.73
C GLY A 332 -8.40 31.89 -18.53
N ALA A 333 -7.79 32.29 -17.41
CA ALA A 333 -7.57 33.71 -17.09
C ALA A 333 -6.42 34.35 -17.91
N PRO A 334 -6.53 35.61 -18.30
CA PRO A 334 -5.43 36.37 -18.90
C PRO A 334 -4.25 36.54 -17.93
N ILE A 335 -3.03 36.78 -18.45
CA ILE A 335 -1.79 36.86 -17.66
C ILE A 335 -1.85 37.91 -16.53
N ALA A 336 -2.43 39.08 -16.77
CA ALA A 336 -2.57 40.13 -15.76
C ALA A 336 -3.45 39.72 -14.60
N THR A 337 -4.57 39.04 -14.88
CA THR A 337 -5.47 38.47 -13.87
C THR A 337 -4.78 37.32 -13.11
N THR A 338 -4.08 36.44 -13.81
CA THR A 338 -3.29 35.38 -13.24
C THR A 338 -2.26 35.90 -12.23
N THR A 339 -1.50 36.91 -12.61
CA THR A 339 -0.49 37.52 -11.72
C THR A 339 -1.13 38.11 -10.47
N ARG A 340 -2.26 38.80 -10.62
CA ARG A 340 -3.01 39.35 -9.48
C ARG A 340 -3.54 38.29 -8.57
N ASP A 341 -4.19 37.24 -9.12
CA ASP A 341 -4.78 36.15 -8.35
C ASP A 341 -3.70 35.36 -7.58
N LEU A 342 -2.54 35.06 -8.20
CA LEU A 342 -1.42 34.38 -7.56
C LEU A 342 -0.78 35.21 -6.44
N ASN A 343 -0.57 36.53 -6.69
CA ASN A 343 -0.03 37.42 -5.66
C ASN A 343 -1.01 37.56 -4.46
N ASP A 344 -2.31 37.55 -4.70
CA ASP A 344 -3.32 37.62 -3.68
C ASP A 344 -3.32 36.33 -2.82
N LEU A 345 -3.20 35.15 -3.45
CA LEU A 345 -3.06 33.88 -2.70
C LEU A 345 -1.78 33.83 -1.85
N VAL A 346 -0.68 34.43 -2.33
CA VAL A 346 0.56 34.56 -1.54
C VAL A 346 0.37 35.54 -0.38
N LYS A 347 -0.29 36.71 -0.60
CA LYS A 347 -0.62 37.67 0.45
C LYS A 347 -1.51 37.05 1.54
N LYS A 348 -2.42 36.19 1.16
CA LYS A 348 -3.29 35.44 2.09
C LYS A 348 -2.58 34.27 2.75
N ASN A 349 -1.29 34.09 2.47
CA ASN A 349 -0.48 33.00 3.03
C ASN A 349 -1.02 31.60 2.69
N ILE A 350 -1.79 31.46 1.61
CA ILE A 350 -2.31 30.17 1.08
C ILE A 350 -1.24 29.51 0.21
N LEU A 351 -0.51 30.32 -0.57
CA LEU A 351 0.59 29.83 -1.39
C LEU A 351 1.93 30.44 -0.93
N LYS A 352 3.00 29.65 -1.09
CA LYS A 352 4.40 30.10 -1.03
C LYS A 352 4.91 30.32 -2.45
N ARG A 353 5.64 31.40 -2.67
CA ARG A 353 6.32 31.70 -3.92
C ARG A 353 7.80 31.36 -3.81
N THR A 354 8.35 30.67 -4.82
CA THR A 354 9.78 30.41 -4.97
C THR A 354 10.26 30.82 -6.35
N GLY A 355 11.56 31.08 -6.49
CA GLY A 355 12.18 31.49 -7.74
C GLY A 355 11.79 32.91 -8.22
N GLU A 356 12.37 33.32 -9.35
CA GLU A 356 12.16 34.61 -9.95
C GLU A 356 11.84 34.52 -11.44
N LEU A 357 11.18 35.52 -11.96
CA LEU A 357 10.84 35.65 -13.38
C LEU A 357 10.20 34.38 -13.97
N LYS A 358 10.78 33.80 -15.00
CA LYS A 358 10.29 32.57 -15.66
C LYS A 358 10.41 31.31 -14.77
N ALA A 359 11.29 31.34 -13.77
CA ALA A 359 11.48 30.27 -12.80
C ALA A 359 10.52 30.34 -11.59
N THR A 360 9.67 31.36 -11.52
CA THR A 360 8.69 31.51 -10.44
C THR A 360 7.75 30.30 -10.37
N ARG A 361 7.62 29.73 -9.16
CA ARG A 361 6.73 28.62 -8.85
C ARG A 361 5.97 28.91 -7.56
N TYR A 362 4.78 28.34 -7.47
CA TYR A 362 3.90 28.49 -6.33
C TYR A 362 3.56 27.10 -5.77
N PHE A 363 3.62 26.96 -4.46
CA PHE A 363 3.34 25.74 -3.72
C PHE A 363 2.32 26.04 -2.64
N LEU A 364 1.55 25.02 -2.22
CA LEU A 364 0.70 25.13 -1.03
C LEU A 364 1.56 25.50 0.18
N ASN A 365 1.09 26.44 1.00
CA ASN A 365 1.76 26.78 2.25
C ASN A 365 1.30 25.87 3.37
N LEU A 366 1.89 24.66 3.44
CA LEU A 366 1.55 23.63 4.41
C LEU A 366 2.26 23.79 5.77
N ASP A 367 3.18 24.78 5.92
CA ASP A 367 3.93 24.97 7.16
C ASP A 367 3.21 25.90 8.16
N LYS A 368 1.96 26.21 7.90
CA LYS A 368 1.18 27.22 8.62
C LYS A 368 0.43 26.69 9.86
N ALA A 369 0.63 25.40 10.20
CA ALA A 369 -0.01 24.79 11.36
C ALA A 369 0.92 24.71 12.56
#